data_e6c4e76f04927f62f50d039e3da40f18
#
_entry.id   e6c4e76f04927f62f50d039e3da40f18
#
_cell.length_a   1.000
_cell.length_b   1.000
_cell.length_c   1.000
_cell.angle_alpha   90.00
_cell.angle_beta   90.00
_cell.angle_gamma   90.00
#
_symmetry.space_group_name_H-M   'P 1'
#
loop_
_entity.id
_entity.type
_entity.pdbx_description
1 polymer ?
#
loop_
_entity_poly.entity_id
_entity_poly.type
_entity_poly.pdbx_seq_one_letter_code
_entity_poly.pdbx_strand_id
1 'polypeptide(L)'
;MALVMPLDCSDIHNNDNSRPSGVYTIYPIGSTSAVQVYCDMVSQEGRWTVFQRRMDGSVNFYRPWDQYKFGFGSAAGEYWLGLETLFHLTLRKRYELLVDMEDFSGNTVSARYSSFSIDPESSGYTLHVSGFTDGGAGELLSSHSGQKFSTFDKDQDSYAGNCARLYLGAFWYSSCHYTNPNGVYRWGADGTLYAVGVDWYHWKGHDYIL
;
A
#
# COMPACT_ATOMS: atom_id res chain seq x y z
N MET A 1 -6.26 34.51 8.15
CA MET A 1 -6.04 33.39 7.22
C MET A 1 -6.61 32.12 7.84
N ALA A 2 -7.61 31.50 7.20
CA ALA A 2 -8.06 30.18 7.65
C ALA A 2 -6.90 29.19 7.45
N LEU A 3 -6.53 28.44 8.50
CA LEU A 3 -5.57 27.35 8.39
C LEU A 3 -6.18 26.31 7.43
N VAL A 4 -5.70 26.28 6.21
CA VAL A 4 -6.07 25.22 5.26
C VAL A 4 -5.37 23.96 5.76
N MET A 5 -6.15 23.03 6.30
CA MET A 5 -5.64 21.74 6.75
C MET A 5 -5.37 20.85 5.52
N PRO A 6 -4.14 20.40 5.31
CA PRO A 6 -3.80 19.61 4.13
C PRO A 6 -4.54 18.26 4.15
N LEU A 7 -5.15 17.90 3.03
CA LEU A 7 -5.81 16.61 2.86
C LEU A 7 -4.79 15.49 2.64
N ASP A 8 -3.70 15.81 1.91
CA ASP A 8 -2.67 14.89 1.48
C ASP A 8 -1.31 15.60 1.30
N CYS A 9 -0.29 14.85 0.89
CA CYS A 9 1.05 15.40 0.66
C CYS A 9 1.12 16.37 -0.53
N SER A 10 0.22 16.27 -1.50
CA SER A 10 0.13 17.25 -2.58
C SER A 10 -0.28 18.61 -2.07
N ASP A 11 -1.23 18.68 -1.12
CA ASP A 11 -1.62 19.96 -0.49
C ASP A 11 -0.47 20.56 0.30
N ILE A 12 0.33 19.73 1.00
CA ILE A 12 1.52 20.19 1.74
C ILE A 12 2.56 20.79 0.78
N HIS A 13 2.87 20.09 -0.31
CA HIS A 13 3.81 20.54 -1.31
C HIS A 13 3.33 21.82 -2.03
N ASN A 14 2.03 21.90 -2.36
CA ASN A 14 1.46 23.08 -3.02
C ASN A 14 1.47 24.34 -2.12
N ASN A 15 1.43 24.15 -0.81
CA ASN A 15 1.56 25.27 0.14
C ASN A 15 3.01 25.73 0.29
N ASP A 16 3.97 24.82 0.20
CA ASP A 16 5.41 25.09 0.31
C ASP A 16 6.20 23.97 -0.39
N ASN A 17 6.64 24.24 -1.60
CA ASN A 17 7.36 23.26 -2.45
C ASN A 17 8.84 23.04 -2.05
N SER A 18 9.33 23.77 -1.06
CA SER A 18 10.67 23.57 -0.50
C SER A 18 10.73 22.49 0.58
N ARG A 19 9.58 21.94 1.00
CA ARG A 19 9.52 20.93 2.06
C ARG A 19 10.15 19.62 1.62
N PRO A 20 11.07 19.05 2.43
CA PRO A 20 11.71 17.77 2.12
C PRO A 20 10.75 16.60 2.35
N SER A 21 11.13 15.41 1.85
CA SER A 21 10.49 14.15 2.24
C SER A 21 10.57 13.94 3.74
N GLY A 22 9.49 13.40 4.34
CA GLY A 22 9.43 13.20 5.78
C GLY A 22 8.02 12.96 6.31
N VAL A 23 7.88 12.94 7.62
CA VAL A 23 6.59 12.73 8.29
C VAL A 23 5.84 14.05 8.43
N TYR A 24 4.59 14.05 7.99
CA TYR A 24 3.69 15.20 8.04
C TYR A 24 2.32 14.81 8.58
N THR A 25 1.56 15.80 9.03
CA THR A 25 0.17 15.59 9.46
C THR A 25 -0.79 16.01 8.36
N ILE A 26 -1.71 15.13 8.02
CA ILE A 26 -2.80 15.36 7.07
C ILE A 26 -4.16 15.18 7.76
N TYR A 27 -5.24 15.65 7.11
CA TYR A 27 -6.60 15.64 7.66
C TYR A 27 -7.62 15.07 6.66
N PRO A 28 -7.53 13.77 6.32
CA PRO A 28 -8.34 13.16 5.26
C PRO A 28 -9.84 13.13 5.57
N ILE A 29 -10.21 13.01 6.84
CA ILE A 29 -11.61 12.90 7.29
C ILE A 29 -12.16 14.27 7.72
N GLY A 30 -11.31 15.16 8.18
CA GLY A 30 -11.68 16.49 8.63
C GLY A 30 -10.77 17.02 9.74
N SER A 31 -11.03 18.23 10.22
CA SER A 31 -10.14 18.99 11.12
C SER A 31 -9.83 18.32 12.46
N THR A 32 -10.64 17.38 12.90
CA THR A 32 -10.46 16.62 14.15
C THR A 32 -9.75 15.30 13.98
N SER A 33 -9.45 14.88 12.74
CA SER A 33 -8.88 13.57 12.42
C SER A 33 -7.48 13.71 11.84
N ALA A 34 -6.55 14.19 12.65
CA ALA A 34 -5.15 14.30 12.31
C ALA A 34 -4.51 12.91 12.14
N VAL A 35 -3.85 12.67 10.99
CA VAL A 35 -3.16 11.43 10.68
C VAL A 35 -1.73 11.75 10.27
N GLN A 36 -0.77 11.00 10.81
CA GLN A 36 0.62 11.11 10.38
C GLN A 36 0.88 10.20 9.18
N VAL A 37 1.51 10.76 8.14
CA VAL A 37 1.92 10.04 6.93
C VAL A 37 3.35 10.39 6.57
N TYR A 38 4.02 9.51 5.85
CA TYR A 38 5.25 9.86 5.17
C TYR A 38 4.90 10.50 3.83
N CYS A 39 5.45 11.68 3.56
CA CYS A 39 5.38 12.32 2.26
C CYS A 39 6.69 12.10 1.53
N ASP A 40 6.64 11.46 0.37
CA ASP A 40 7.77 11.43 -0.55
C ASP A 40 7.65 12.61 -1.53
N MET A 41 8.57 13.55 -1.39
CA MET A 41 8.59 14.79 -2.17
C MET A 41 9.55 14.74 -3.36
N VAL A 42 10.18 13.59 -3.60
CA VAL A 42 11.31 13.47 -4.56
C VAL A 42 11.04 12.44 -5.65
N SER A 43 10.56 11.23 -5.30
CA SER A 43 10.40 10.12 -6.23
C SER A 43 9.41 10.48 -7.34
N GLN A 44 9.80 10.27 -8.60
CA GLN A 44 8.95 10.47 -9.79
C GLN A 44 8.08 11.75 -9.71
N GLU A 45 8.71 12.92 -9.56
CA GLU A 45 8.11 14.26 -9.43
C GLU A 45 7.51 14.56 -8.03
N GLY A 46 7.63 13.65 -7.06
CA GLY A 46 7.27 13.87 -5.67
C GLY A 46 5.76 14.00 -5.38
N ARG A 47 5.43 14.48 -4.16
CA ARG A 47 4.08 14.73 -3.65
C ARG A 47 3.30 13.46 -3.31
N TRP A 48 3.98 12.32 -3.13
CA TRP A 48 3.33 11.05 -2.82
C TRP A 48 2.97 10.95 -1.34
N THR A 49 1.72 10.63 -1.07
CA THR A 49 1.26 10.20 0.25
C THR A 49 1.47 8.72 0.36
N VAL A 50 2.47 8.31 1.13
CA VAL A 50 2.80 6.91 1.33
C VAL A 50 1.77 6.29 2.26
N PHE A 51 1.10 5.23 1.85
CA PHE A 51 0.12 4.52 2.68
C PHE A 51 0.59 3.13 3.13
N GLN A 52 1.65 2.61 2.53
CA GLN A 52 2.29 1.35 2.91
C GLN A 52 3.80 1.49 2.71
N ARG A 53 4.58 1.05 3.70
CA ARG A 53 6.04 1.06 3.59
C ARG A 53 6.64 -0.16 4.27
N ARG A 54 7.52 -0.86 3.53
CA ARG A 54 8.34 -1.97 4.01
C ARG A 54 9.81 -1.56 3.88
N MET A 55 10.65 -1.85 4.87
CA MET A 55 12.05 -1.39 4.91
C MET A 55 13.01 -2.39 5.55
N ASP A 56 12.65 -2.93 6.72
CA ASP A 56 13.60 -3.63 7.58
C ASP A 56 12.97 -4.78 8.38
N GLY A 57 11.68 -5.02 8.19
CA GLY A 57 10.96 -6.08 8.89
C GLY A 57 10.68 -5.80 10.38
N SER A 58 10.86 -4.55 10.82
CA SER A 58 10.61 -4.15 12.21
C SER A 58 9.16 -4.21 12.63
N VAL A 59 8.24 -4.15 11.65
CA VAL A 59 6.79 -4.20 11.88
C VAL A 59 6.20 -5.49 11.33
N ASN A 60 5.48 -6.22 12.19
CA ASN A 60 4.73 -7.40 11.74
C ASN A 60 3.48 -6.96 10.96
N PHE A 61 3.35 -7.42 9.70
CA PHE A 61 2.20 -7.16 8.82
C PHE A 61 1.15 -8.28 8.83
N TYR A 62 1.39 -9.42 9.49
CA TYR A 62 0.38 -10.45 9.67
C TYR A 62 -0.57 -10.05 10.82
N ARG A 63 -1.56 -9.22 10.51
CA ARG A 63 -2.43 -8.55 11.45
C ARG A 63 -3.90 -8.73 11.13
N PRO A 64 -4.80 -8.64 12.14
CA PRO A 64 -6.24 -8.79 11.95
C PRO A 64 -6.88 -7.58 11.24
N TRP A 65 -8.12 -7.76 10.82
CA TRP A 65 -8.93 -6.79 10.09
C TRP A 65 -8.95 -5.39 10.72
N ASP A 66 -9.24 -5.29 12.00
CA ASP A 66 -9.34 -3.98 12.66
C ASP A 66 -8.03 -3.19 12.60
N GLN A 67 -6.88 -3.86 12.63
CA GLN A 67 -5.60 -3.17 12.47
C GLN A 67 -5.36 -2.73 11.02
N TYR A 68 -5.77 -3.50 10.03
CA TYR A 68 -5.74 -3.06 8.64
C TYR A 68 -6.76 -1.95 8.36
N LYS A 69 -7.90 -1.97 9.03
CA LYS A 69 -8.91 -0.91 8.93
C LYS A 69 -8.38 0.44 9.44
N PHE A 70 -7.78 0.47 10.63
CA PHE A 70 -7.37 1.72 11.28
C PHE A 70 -5.90 2.09 11.11
N GLY A 71 -5.07 1.16 10.64
CA GLY A 71 -3.65 1.37 10.45
C GLY A 71 -2.80 0.87 11.60
N PHE A 72 -1.49 0.68 11.32
CA PHE A 72 -0.49 0.24 12.29
C PHE A 72 0.92 0.65 11.85
N GLY A 73 1.90 0.54 12.75
CA GLY A 73 3.28 0.94 12.52
C GLY A 73 3.51 2.43 12.72
N SER A 74 4.56 2.97 12.13
CA SER A 74 4.96 4.38 12.25
C SER A 74 5.30 4.97 10.89
N ALA A 75 4.77 6.14 10.57
CA ALA A 75 5.09 6.87 9.34
C ALA A 75 6.60 7.20 9.18
N ALA A 76 7.37 7.17 10.27
CA ALA A 76 8.82 7.32 10.22
C ALA A 76 9.57 6.05 9.78
N GLY A 77 8.92 4.89 9.78
CA GLY A 77 9.49 3.59 9.43
C GLY A 77 8.53 2.77 8.59
N GLU A 78 8.34 1.49 8.96
CA GLU A 78 7.33 0.62 8.33
C GLU A 78 5.94 0.93 8.87
N TYR A 79 4.94 0.98 7.99
CA TYR A 79 3.54 1.18 8.40
C TYR A 79 2.53 0.84 7.30
N TRP A 80 1.31 0.69 7.74
CA TRP A 80 0.08 0.65 6.95
C TRP A 80 -0.85 1.77 7.44
N LEU A 81 -1.28 2.66 6.55
CA LEU A 81 -2.04 3.87 6.88
C LEU A 81 -3.46 3.59 7.40
N GLY A 82 -4.03 2.47 6.98
CA GLY A 82 -5.41 2.08 7.28
C GLY A 82 -6.37 2.25 6.11
N LEU A 83 -7.19 1.22 5.90
CA LEU A 83 -8.19 1.18 4.81
C LEU A 83 -9.23 2.30 4.94
N GLU A 84 -9.63 2.64 6.17
CA GLU A 84 -10.60 3.72 6.40
C GLU A 84 -10.05 5.08 5.97
N THR A 85 -8.80 5.37 6.33
CA THR A 85 -8.11 6.59 5.89
C THR A 85 -7.96 6.63 4.38
N LEU A 86 -7.56 5.49 3.78
CA LEU A 86 -7.36 5.36 2.34
C LEU A 86 -8.67 5.55 1.56
N PHE A 87 -9.78 4.98 2.06
CA PHE A 87 -11.12 5.21 1.50
C PHE A 87 -11.47 6.71 1.51
N HIS A 88 -11.31 7.40 2.64
CA HIS A 88 -11.63 8.82 2.73
C HIS A 88 -10.76 9.71 1.83
N LEU A 89 -9.49 9.37 1.65
CA LEU A 89 -8.62 10.05 0.68
C LEU A 89 -9.19 9.88 -0.74
N THR A 90 -9.39 8.65 -1.17
CA THR A 90 -9.78 8.33 -2.56
C THR A 90 -11.23 8.71 -2.89
N LEU A 91 -12.08 8.90 -1.89
CA LEU A 91 -13.43 9.47 -2.05
C LEU A 91 -13.40 10.96 -2.45
N ARG A 92 -12.40 11.71 -1.98
CA ARG A 92 -12.36 13.18 -2.11
C ARG A 92 -11.63 13.69 -3.34
N LYS A 93 -10.62 12.94 -3.81
CA LYS A 93 -9.81 13.29 -4.97
C LYS A 93 -9.58 12.06 -5.84
N ARG A 94 -9.23 12.28 -7.10
CA ARG A 94 -8.67 11.23 -7.95
C ARG A 94 -7.20 11.08 -7.65
N TYR A 95 -6.76 9.84 -7.46
CA TYR A 95 -5.37 9.52 -7.17
C TYR A 95 -4.78 8.60 -8.22
N GLU A 96 -3.50 8.77 -8.42
CA GLU A 96 -2.62 7.78 -9.05
C GLU A 96 -2.00 6.92 -7.95
N LEU A 97 -1.61 5.71 -8.29
CA LEU A 97 -0.83 4.82 -7.43
C LEU A 97 0.56 4.67 -8.02
N LEU A 98 1.57 4.80 -7.19
CA LEU A 98 2.95 4.40 -7.48
C LEU A 98 3.33 3.27 -6.52
N VAL A 99 3.78 2.15 -7.06
CA VAL A 99 4.48 1.09 -6.34
C VAL A 99 5.94 1.20 -6.71
N ASP A 100 6.78 1.56 -5.74
CA ASP A 100 8.22 1.70 -5.89
C ASP A 100 8.91 0.63 -5.08
N MET A 101 9.80 -0.14 -5.70
CA MET A 101 10.38 -1.35 -5.12
C MET A 101 11.88 -1.37 -5.33
N GLU A 102 12.60 -1.82 -4.29
CA GLU A 102 14.05 -2.02 -4.32
C GLU A 102 14.39 -3.42 -3.81
N ASP A 103 15.28 -4.11 -4.49
CA ASP A 103 15.81 -5.39 -4.03
C ASP A 103 17.03 -5.21 -3.11
N PHE A 104 17.43 -6.28 -2.42
CA PHE A 104 18.59 -6.25 -1.52
C PHE A 104 19.95 -5.99 -2.21
N SER A 105 19.98 -5.91 -3.54
CA SER A 105 21.15 -5.53 -4.33
C SER A 105 21.12 -4.06 -4.77
N GLY A 106 20.07 -3.31 -4.39
CA GLY A 106 19.88 -1.91 -4.75
C GLY A 106 19.31 -1.68 -6.16
N ASN A 107 18.78 -2.74 -6.81
CA ASN A 107 18.06 -2.53 -8.08
C ASN A 107 16.64 -2.04 -7.78
N THR A 108 16.21 -1.02 -8.50
CA THR A 108 14.90 -0.40 -8.35
C THR A 108 14.02 -0.62 -9.57
N VAL A 109 12.74 -0.83 -9.35
CA VAL A 109 11.68 -0.86 -10.38
C VAL A 109 10.42 -0.22 -9.83
N SER A 110 9.52 0.18 -10.73
CA SER A 110 8.24 0.73 -10.32
C SER A 110 7.09 0.26 -11.20
N ALA A 111 5.88 0.38 -10.65
CA ALA A 111 4.63 0.22 -11.36
C ALA A 111 3.74 1.42 -11.03
N ARG A 112 3.26 2.14 -12.05
CA ARG A 112 2.38 3.31 -11.88
C ARG A 112 1.02 3.03 -12.48
N TYR A 113 -0.02 3.50 -11.79
CA TYR A 113 -1.42 3.37 -12.21
C TYR A 113 -2.07 4.76 -12.18
N SER A 114 -2.65 5.19 -13.29
CA SER A 114 -3.25 6.53 -13.41
C SER A 114 -4.57 6.68 -12.66
N SER A 115 -5.13 5.60 -12.14
CA SER A 115 -6.35 5.62 -11.33
C SER A 115 -6.27 4.59 -10.21
N PHE A 116 -6.52 5.06 -8.98
CA PHE A 116 -6.55 4.24 -7.78
C PHE A 116 -7.64 4.73 -6.82
N SER A 117 -8.49 3.82 -6.35
CA SER A 117 -9.45 4.05 -5.27
C SER A 117 -9.85 2.74 -4.59
N ILE A 118 -10.47 2.85 -3.42
CA ILE A 118 -11.12 1.73 -2.76
C ILE A 118 -12.55 2.09 -2.36
N ASP A 119 -13.42 1.10 -2.32
CA ASP A 119 -14.80 1.24 -1.85
C ASP A 119 -14.88 1.33 -0.33
N PRO A 120 -16.06 1.68 0.26
CA PRO A 120 -16.25 1.68 1.71
C PRO A 120 -16.23 0.27 2.31
N GLU A 121 -16.12 0.18 3.65
CA GLU A 121 -16.12 -1.09 4.38
C GLU A 121 -17.33 -1.98 4.07
N SER A 122 -18.51 -1.37 3.86
CA SER A 122 -19.73 -2.09 3.49
C SER A 122 -19.60 -2.88 2.17
N SER A 123 -18.69 -2.49 1.31
CA SER A 123 -18.33 -3.17 0.05
C SER A 123 -17.01 -3.98 0.17
N GLY A 124 -16.48 -4.15 1.39
CA GLY A 124 -15.26 -4.90 1.64
C GLY A 124 -13.97 -4.17 1.25
N TYR A 125 -13.97 -2.85 1.16
CA TYR A 125 -12.87 -2.02 0.67
C TYR A 125 -12.36 -2.48 -0.71
N THR A 126 -13.29 -2.77 -1.64
CA THR A 126 -12.96 -3.28 -2.98
C THR A 126 -11.97 -2.36 -3.70
N LEU A 127 -10.94 -2.97 -4.28
CA LEU A 127 -9.89 -2.26 -5.03
C LEU A 127 -10.39 -1.84 -6.43
N HIS A 128 -10.09 -0.61 -6.82
CA HIS A 128 -10.21 -0.14 -8.20
C HIS A 128 -8.87 0.46 -8.63
N VAL A 129 -8.22 -0.19 -9.60
CA VAL A 129 -6.95 0.26 -10.15
C VAL A 129 -6.92 0.05 -11.65
N SER A 130 -6.38 1.04 -12.40
CA SER A 130 -6.28 0.99 -13.85
C SER A 130 -5.25 1.98 -14.39
N GLY A 131 -4.96 1.88 -15.71
CA GLY A 131 -4.07 2.81 -16.39
C GLY A 131 -2.59 2.58 -16.07
N PHE A 132 -2.15 1.32 -16.18
CA PHE A 132 -0.79 0.88 -15.89
C PHE A 132 0.26 1.54 -16.81
N THR A 133 1.37 1.93 -16.22
CA THR A 133 2.61 2.34 -16.88
C THR A 133 3.77 1.58 -16.25
N ASP A 134 4.53 0.87 -17.08
CA ASP A 134 5.63 0.03 -16.62
C ASP A 134 6.90 0.84 -16.32
N GLY A 135 7.42 0.67 -15.13
CA GLY A 135 8.74 1.14 -14.69
C GLY A 135 9.71 -0.01 -14.45
N GLY A 136 9.52 -1.14 -15.15
CA GLY A 136 10.34 -2.35 -15.06
C GLY A 136 9.79 -3.44 -14.12
N ALA A 137 8.68 -3.18 -13.42
CA ALA A 137 8.08 -4.14 -12.50
C ALA A 137 7.16 -5.15 -13.19
N GLY A 138 6.55 -4.77 -14.32
CA GLY A 138 5.48 -5.51 -14.96
C GLY A 138 4.11 -5.32 -14.29
N GLU A 139 3.04 -5.63 -15.02
CA GLU A 139 1.64 -5.43 -14.60
C GLU A 139 1.15 -6.57 -13.71
N LEU A 140 0.68 -6.26 -12.51
CA LEU A 140 0.08 -7.28 -11.63
C LEU A 140 -1.21 -6.79 -10.94
N LEU A 141 -1.30 -5.51 -10.52
CA LEU A 141 -2.42 -5.07 -9.69
C LEU A 141 -3.75 -5.02 -10.42
N SER A 142 -3.78 -4.87 -11.74
CA SER A 142 -5.04 -4.90 -12.49
C SER A 142 -5.76 -6.24 -12.35
N SER A 143 -5.04 -7.34 -12.13
CA SER A 143 -5.63 -8.66 -11.87
C SER A 143 -6.31 -8.76 -10.49
N HIS A 144 -5.97 -7.85 -9.57
CA HIS A 144 -6.56 -7.71 -8.25
C HIS A 144 -7.67 -6.64 -8.20
N SER A 145 -7.87 -5.87 -9.27
CA SER A 145 -8.96 -4.88 -9.37
C SER A 145 -10.32 -5.58 -9.29
N GLY A 146 -11.24 -5.02 -8.51
CA GLY A 146 -12.54 -5.62 -8.21
C GLY A 146 -12.54 -6.61 -7.05
N GLN A 147 -11.38 -6.94 -6.47
CA GLN A 147 -11.30 -7.83 -5.30
C GLN A 147 -11.52 -7.06 -4.01
N LYS A 148 -12.14 -7.73 -3.03
CA LYS A 148 -12.28 -7.23 -1.66
C LYS A 148 -11.00 -7.45 -0.86
N PHE A 149 -10.75 -6.62 0.14
CA PHE A 149 -9.61 -6.80 1.04
C PHE A 149 -9.86 -7.99 1.99
N SER A 150 -8.87 -8.84 2.17
CA SER A 150 -8.93 -10.00 3.06
C SER A 150 -7.78 -10.01 4.07
N THR A 151 -8.10 -10.43 5.29
CA THR A 151 -7.17 -10.72 6.38
C THR A 151 -7.40 -12.15 6.87
N PHE A 152 -6.50 -12.67 7.71
CA PHE A 152 -6.63 -14.05 8.22
C PHE A 152 -7.91 -14.29 9.04
N ASP A 153 -8.49 -13.25 9.64
CA ASP A 153 -9.71 -13.28 10.44
C ASP A 153 -10.97 -12.78 9.70
N LYS A 154 -10.81 -12.17 8.52
CA LYS A 154 -11.89 -11.75 7.64
C LYS A 154 -11.59 -12.12 6.19
N ASP A 155 -12.09 -13.28 5.81
CA ASP A 155 -11.94 -13.86 4.48
C ASP A 155 -13.00 -13.30 3.54
N GLN A 156 -12.56 -12.64 2.48
CA GLN A 156 -13.41 -12.06 1.43
C GLN A 156 -12.85 -12.37 0.03
N ASP A 157 -11.84 -13.25 -0.06
CA ASP A 157 -11.23 -13.64 -1.33
C ASP A 157 -12.10 -14.63 -2.14
N SER A 158 -11.66 -14.97 -3.35
CA SER A 158 -12.42 -15.89 -4.23
C SER A 158 -11.90 -17.32 -4.21
N TYR A 159 -10.94 -17.65 -3.36
CA TYR A 159 -10.40 -18.99 -3.17
C TYR A 159 -11.27 -19.78 -2.18
N ALA A 160 -11.33 -21.10 -2.31
CA ALA A 160 -12.09 -21.95 -1.39
C ALA A 160 -11.52 -22.04 0.05
N GLY A 161 -10.24 -21.68 0.20
CA GLY A 161 -9.56 -21.49 1.48
C GLY A 161 -9.33 -20.02 1.75
N ASN A 162 -8.51 -19.68 2.74
CA ASN A 162 -8.20 -18.30 3.10
C ASN A 162 -6.78 -17.94 2.65
N CYS A 163 -6.64 -17.11 1.62
CA CYS A 163 -5.35 -16.70 1.06
C CYS A 163 -4.48 -15.96 2.09
N ALA A 164 -5.08 -15.11 2.92
CA ALA A 164 -4.35 -14.38 3.95
C ALA A 164 -3.71 -15.30 4.99
N ARG A 165 -4.36 -16.42 5.33
CA ARG A 165 -3.78 -17.45 6.20
C ARG A 165 -2.70 -18.25 5.52
N LEU A 166 -2.90 -18.63 4.25
CA LEU A 166 -1.95 -19.45 3.50
C LEU A 166 -0.64 -18.69 3.23
N TYR A 167 -0.74 -17.40 2.90
CA TYR A 167 0.39 -16.59 2.46
C TYR A 167 0.82 -15.53 3.50
N LEU A 168 0.33 -15.65 4.73
CA LEU A 168 0.75 -14.88 5.91
C LEU A 168 0.76 -13.36 5.67
N GLY A 169 -0.23 -12.86 4.95
CA GLY A 169 -0.38 -11.45 4.60
C GLY A 169 -1.81 -10.96 4.73
N ALA A 170 -2.09 -9.83 4.12
CA ALA A 170 -3.42 -9.27 3.93
C ALA A 170 -3.39 -8.42 2.65
N PHE A 171 -4.36 -8.61 1.78
CA PHE A 171 -4.37 -7.94 0.49
C PHE A 171 -5.75 -8.05 -0.19
N TRP A 172 -5.90 -7.46 -1.36
CA TRP A 172 -7.02 -7.68 -2.27
C TRP A 172 -6.81 -9.00 -3.04
N TYR A 173 -6.86 -10.11 -2.31
CA TYR A 173 -6.65 -11.44 -2.89
C TYR A 173 -7.79 -11.86 -3.82
N SER A 174 -7.43 -12.52 -4.92
CA SER A 174 -8.36 -13.26 -5.75
C SER A 174 -8.28 -14.78 -5.40
N SER A 175 -7.73 -15.60 -6.25
CA SER A 175 -7.47 -17.03 -5.99
C SER A 175 -5.95 -17.36 -6.13
N CYS A 176 -5.04 -16.94 -5.39
CA CYS A 176 -4.84 -15.96 -4.37
C CYS A 176 -4.16 -14.67 -4.87
N HIS A 177 -2.83 -14.71 -5.25
CA HIS A 177 -2.11 -13.49 -5.62
C HIS A 177 -0.99 -13.70 -6.63
N TYR A 178 -0.61 -12.62 -7.31
CA TYR A 178 0.64 -12.47 -8.07
C TYR A 178 1.59 -11.46 -7.40
N THR A 179 1.12 -10.77 -6.36
CA THR A 179 1.90 -9.88 -5.51
C THR A 179 1.35 -9.91 -4.08
N ASN A 180 2.24 -9.90 -3.08
CA ASN A 180 1.89 -9.95 -1.65
C ASN A 180 2.64 -8.87 -0.87
N PRO A 181 2.36 -7.56 -1.08
CA PRO A 181 3.14 -6.47 -0.50
C PRO A 181 3.11 -6.43 1.04
N ASN A 182 2.06 -7.02 1.63
CA ASN A 182 1.88 -7.14 3.07
C ASN A 182 2.30 -8.52 3.61
N GLY A 183 3.02 -9.31 2.84
CA GLY A 183 3.58 -10.58 3.27
C GLY A 183 4.70 -10.43 4.30
N VAL A 184 5.26 -11.57 4.72
CA VAL A 184 6.36 -11.60 5.68
C VAL A 184 7.61 -10.96 5.09
N TYR A 185 8.21 -10.00 5.80
CA TYR A 185 9.50 -9.45 5.42
C TYR A 185 10.60 -10.47 5.75
N ARG A 186 11.35 -10.88 4.72
CA ARG A 186 12.40 -11.90 4.84
C ARG A 186 13.69 -11.35 4.22
N TRP A 187 14.84 -11.80 4.69
CA TRP A 187 16.14 -11.37 4.20
C TRP A 187 16.61 -12.30 3.07
N GLY A 188 16.19 -12.01 1.83
CA GLY A 188 16.59 -12.76 0.64
C GLY A 188 15.79 -14.04 0.39
N ALA A 189 16.10 -14.72 -0.71
CA ALA A 189 15.47 -15.97 -1.10
C ALA A 189 16.06 -17.14 -0.29
N ASP A 190 15.26 -17.84 0.49
CA ASP A 190 15.68 -19.03 1.24
C ASP A 190 15.02 -20.33 0.74
N GLY A 191 14.04 -20.23 -0.17
CA GLY A 191 13.35 -21.39 -0.78
C GLY A 191 12.53 -22.23 0.20
N THR A 192 12.37 -21.80 1.47
CA THR A 192 11.72 -22.64 2.49
C THR A 192 10.21 -22.48 2.54
N LEU A 193 9.69 -21.30 2.17
CA LEU A 193 8.26 -21.00 2.19
C LEU A 193 7.87 -20.30 0.89
N TYR A 194 7.05 -20.96 0.08
CA TYR A 194 6.59 -20.46 -1.21
C TYR A 194 5.57 -19.32 -1.04
N ALA A 195 5.80 -18.19 -1.74
CA ALA A 195 4.85 -17.09 -1.93
C ALA A 195 4.30 -16.40 -0.66
N VAL A 196 4.98 -16.53 0.49
CA VAL A 196 4.58 -15.87 1.76
C VAL A 196 5.30 -14.55 2.01
N GLY A 197 6.30 -14.23 1.20
CA GLY A 197 7.10 -13.01 1.32
C GLY A 197 6.43 -11.78 0.74
N VAL A 198 7.13 -10.64 0.89
CA VAL A 198 6.84 -9.44 0.10
C VAL A 198 7.32 -9.72 -1.31
N ASP A 199 6.42 -9.97 -2.24
CA ASP A 199 6.76 -10.37 -3.59
C ASP A 199 6.07 -9.53 -4.67
N TRP A 200 6.70 -9.52 -5.87
CA TRP A 200 6.14 -9.02 -7.11
C TRP A 200 6.55 -9.97 -8.24
N TYR A 201 5.62 -10.86 -8.65
CA TYR A 201 5.91 -12.03 -9.49
C TYR A 201 6.63 -11.71 -10.80
N HIS A 202 6.21 -10.67 -11.53
CA HIS A 202 6.82 -10.34 -12.82
C HIS A 202 8.25 -9.81 -12.71
N TRP A 203 8.65 -9.31 -11.52
CA TRP A 203 10.03 -8.86 -11.32
C TRP A 203 10.94 -9.95 -10.76
N LYS A 204 10.54 -10.61 -9.68
CA LYS A 204 11.41 -11.55 -8.94
C LYS A 204 10.79 -12.92 -8.67
N GLY A 205 9.58 -13.19 -9.14
CA GLY A 205 8.85 -14.41 -8.80
C GLY A 205 8.32 -14.42 -7.37
N HIS A 206 7.84 -15.55 -6.91
CA HIS A 206 7.30 -15.72 -5.56
C HIS A 206 8.34 -16.10 -4.50
N ASP A 207 9.53 -16.52 -4.90
CA ASP A 207 10.56 -17.01 -3.99
C ASP A 207 11.57 -15.92 -3.58
N TYR A 208 11.57 -14.81 -4.27
CA TYR A 208 12.45 -13.67 -3.98
C TYR A 208 11.66 -12.59 -3.24
N ILE A 209 12.28 -12.03 -2.21
CA ILE A 209 11.65 -11.03 -1.35
C ILE A 209 12.25 -9.66 -1.63
N LEU A 210 11.37 -8.69 -1.65
CA LEU A 210 11.62 -7.27 -1.88
C LEU A 210 11.80 -6.52 -0.58
#